data_4a0b7568d3e9967fd96e9b52a2a02f44
#
_entry.id   4a0b7568d3e9967fd96e9b52a2a02f44
#
_cell.length_a   1.000
_cell.length_b   1.000
_cell.length_c   1.000
_cell.angle_alpha   90.00
_cell.angle_beta   90.00
_cell.angle_gamma   90.00
#
_symmetry.space_group_name_H-M   'P 1'
#
loop_
_entity.id
_entity.type
_entity.pdbx_description
1 polymer ?
#
loop_
_entity_poly.entity_id
_entity_poly.type
_entity_poly.pdbx_seq_one_letter_code
_entity_poly.pdbx_strand_id
1 'polypeptide(L)'
;MANRRSLPLDVEADLWRLNPQWEGKPGPAVPAFRRWVFRRLRRLLSDGLAPATVLRGPRRVGKTMLARQLLNALLEEGTAPRRTLYLPFDEIPSLRQLADPILSVARWFEDYVLGRSLNEAAQAGEVAYLLLDEVQNLADWAPQLKHLVDNHDARVLVTGSSSLRIEAGRDSLAGRVTTVDVGPLLLREIAGLRFGHMAEPFWGASSHDDASDPDFWWQAVAYSQADADLRLRAFG
;
A
#
# COMPACT_ATOMS: atom_id res chain seq x y z
N MET A 1 34.89 -6.23 -8.41
CA MET A 1 33.79 -6.94 -7.69
C MET A 1 33.28 -6.00 -6.62
N ALA A 2 32.09 -5.42 -6.80
CA ALA A 2 31.48 -4.57 -5.79
C ALA A 2 31.25 -5.41 -4.53
N ASN A 3 31.63 -4.87 -3.37
CA ASN A 3 31.46 -5.50 -2.08
C ASN A 3 29.95 -5.61 -1.80
N ARG A 4 29.32 -6.73 -2.16
CA ARG A 4 27.90 -7.00 -1.89
C ARG A 4 27.70 -6.97 -0.37
N ARG A 5 27.00 -5.97 0.12
CA ARG A 5 26.67 -5.89 1.54
C ARG A 5 25.55 -6.88 1.84
N SER A 6 25.91 -8.02 2.42
CA SER A 6 24.96 -9.02 2.91
C SER A 6 24.22 -8.47 4.14
N LEU A 7 22.94 -8.77 4.23
CA LEU A 7 22.18 -8.60 5.47
C LEU A 7 22.54 -9.74 6.44
N PRO A 8 22.21 -9.64 7.74
CA PRO A 8 22.25 -10.77 8.64
C PRO A 8 21.45 -11.96 8.08
N LEU A 9 21.95 -13.18 8.23
CA LEU A 9 21.34 -14.38 7.63
C LEU A 9 19.90 -14.63 8.07
N ASP A 10 19.55 -14.27 9.31
CA ASP A 10 18.19 -14.35 9.83
C ASP A 10 17.25 -13.36 9.13
N VAL A 11 17.72 -12.14 8.85
CA VAL A 11 16.97 -11.14 8.08
C VAL A 11 16.75 -11.61 6.65
N GLU A 12 17.80 -12.14 5.99
CA GLU A 12 17.67 -12.66 4.62
C GLU A 12 16.66 -13.81 4.55
N ALA A 13 16.74 -14.76 5.51
CA ALA A 13 15.81 -15.89 5.58
C ALA A 13 14.36 -15.42 5.77
N ASP A 14 14.13 -14.42 6.62
CA ASP A 14 12.81 -13.83 6.83
C ASP A 14 12.30 -13.11 5.57
N LEU A 15 13.14 -12.37 4.85
CA LEU A 15 12.76 -11.71 3.60
C LEU A 15 12.31 -12.74 2.55
N TRP A 16 13.04 -13.85 2.39
CA TRP A 16 12.63 -14.94 1.48
C TRP A 16 11.31 -15.59 1.91
N ARG A 17 11.14 -15.86 3.20
CA ARG A 17 9.91 -16.45 3.78
C ARG A 17 8.69 -15.54 3.55
N LEU A 18 8.86 -14.23 3.68
CA LEU A 18 7.78 -13.23 3.58
C LEU A 18 7.45 -12.84 2.14
N ASN A 19 8.32 -13.19 1.20
CA ASN A 19 8.17 -12.92 -0.23
C ASN A 19 8.22 -14.22 -1.07
N PRO A 20 7.31 -15.19 -0.82
CA PRO A 20 7.33 -16.49 -1.50
C PRO A 20 7.17 -16.37 -3.02
N GLN A 21 6.61 -15.27 -3.53
CA GLN A 21 6.49 -15.00 -4.96
C GLN A 21 7.84 -14.97 -5.68
N TRP A 22 8.94 -14.66 -5.01
CA TRP A 22 10.28 -14.67 -5.62
C TRP A 22 10.74 -16.06 -6.05
N GLU A 23 10.17 -17.10 -5.41
CA GLU A 23 10.40 -18.51 -5.72
C GLU A 23 9.26 -19.13 -6.53
N GLY A 24 8.33 -18.31 -7.05
CA GLY A 24 7.16 -18.80 -7.78
C GLY A 24 6.10 -19.47 -6.90
N LYS A 25 6.17 -19.30 -5.59
CA LYS A 25 5.19 -19.84 -4.64
C LYS A 25 4.05 -18.84 -4.43
N PRO A 26 2.82 -19.29 -4.17
CA PRO A 26 1.72 -18.39 -3.85
C PRO A 26 1.99 -17.66 -2.52
N GLY A 27 1.61 -16.39 -2.47
CA GLY A 27 1.60 -15.62 -1.22
C GLY A 27 0.51 -16.09 -0.25
N PRO A 28 0.48 -15.54 0.96
CA PRO A 28 -0.59 -15.82 1.91
C PRO A 28 -1.95 -15.51 1.31
N ALA A 29 -2.94 -16.36 1.61
CA ALA A 29 -4.32 -16.14 1.17
C ALA A 29 -4.84 -14.80 1.71
N VAL A 30 -5.44 -14.00 0.85
CA VAL A 30 -6.08 -12.74 1.21
C VAL A 30 -7.57 -12.82 0.88
N PRO A 31 -8.45 -12.16 1.66
CA PRO A 31 -9.87 -12.10 1.34
C PRO A 31 -10.12 -11.50 -0.04
N ALA A 32 -11.11 -12.03 -0.76
CA ALA A 32 -11.53 -11.48 -2.05
C ALA A 32 -12.18 -10.10 -1.92
N PHE A 33 -12.81 -9.82 -0.77
CA PHE A 33 -13.40 -8.52 -0.49
C PHE A 33 -12.32 -7.43 -0.47
N ARG A 34 -12.49 -6.41 -1.30
CA ARG A 34 -11.60 -5.24 -1.38
C ARG A 34 -12.33 -4.01 -0.84
N ARG A 35 -11.69 -3.29 0.07
CA ARG A 35 -12.20 -2.02 0.58
C ARG A 35 -12.29 -0.97 -0.53
N TRP A 36 -13.20 -0.01 -0.40
CA TRP A 36 -13.39 1.06 -1.39
C TRP A 36 -12.09 1.82 -1.71
N VAL A 37 -11.24 2.01 -0.72
CA VAL A 37 -9.95 2.69 -0.85
C VAL A 37 -8.95 1.95 -1.74
N PHE A 38 -9.15 0.64 -1.97
CA PHE A 38 -8.25 -0.21 -2.76
C PHE A 38 -8.03 0.33 -4.18
N ARG A 39 -9.12 0.73 -4.88
CA ARG A 39 -9.02 1.28 -6.24
C ARG A 39 -8.17 2.55 -6.28
N ARG A 40 -8.32 3.42 -5.28
CA ARG A 40 -7.52 4.65 -5.16
C ARG A 40 -6.04 4.35 -4.93
N LEU A 41 -5.73 3.47 -3.97
CA LEU A 41 -4.36 3.05 -3.69
C LEU A 41 -3.69 2.45 -4.92
N ARG A 42 -4.41 1.56 -5.60
CA ARG A 42 -3.91 0.94 -6.82
C ARG A 42 -3.56 1.96 -7.91
N ARG A 43 -4.45 2.92 -8.15
CA ARG A 43 -4.22 4.00 -9.11
C ARG A 43 -3.00 4.84 -8.73
N LEU A 44 -2.87 5.26 -7.46
CA LEU A 44 -1.74 6.05 -7.01
C LEU A 44 -0.40 5.34 -7.23
N LEU A 45 -0.35 4.02 -6.99
CA LEU A 45 0.84 3.21 -7.26
C LEU A 45 1.15 3.05 -8.75
N SER A 46 0.10 2.87 -9.59
CA SER A 46 0.28 2.70 -11.05
C SER A 46 0.67 4.00 -11.74
N ASP A 47 -0.05 5.10 -11.45
CA ASP A 47 0.12 6.38 -12.14
C ASP A 47 1.42 7.10 -11.74
N GLY A 48 1.98 6.73 -10.55
CA GLY A 48 3.22 7.30 -10.08
C GLY A 48 3.20 8.81 -9.86
N LEU A 49 2.03 9.35 -9.52
CA LEU A 49 1.86 10.80 -9.26
C LEU A 49 2.70 11.28 -8.08
N ALA A 50 3.00 10.40 -7.14
CA ALA A 50 3.97 10.65 -6.08
C ALA A 50 4.91 9.46 -5.96
N PRO A 51 6.20 9.67 -5.62
CA PRO A 51 7.16 8.58 -5.42
C PRO A 51 6.72 7.59 -4.36
N ALA A 52 6.06 8.04 -3.29
CA ALA A 52 5.52 7.18 -2.25
C ALA A 52 4.06 7.51 -1.91
N THR A 53 3.31 6.45 -1.57
CA THR A 53 1.96 6.52 -1.03
C THR A 53 1.97 6.08 0.43
N VAL A 54 1.48 6.91 1.34
CA VAL A 54 1.35 6.60 2.76
C VAL A 54 -0.08 6.22 3.09
N LEU A 55 -0.31 4.97 3.45
CA LEU A 55 -1.59 4.46 3.94
C LEU A 55 -1.59 4.49 5.46
N ARG A 56 -2.31 5.41 6.06
CA ARG A 56 -2.40 5.52 7.52
C ARG A 56 -3.82 5.32 8.04
N GLY A 57 -3.92 4.91 9.28
CA GLY A 57 -5.20 4.72 9.95
C GLY A 57 -5.06 3.96 11.25
N PRO A 58 -6.11 3.85 12.07
CA PRO A 58 -6.08 3.13 13.33
C PRO A 58 -5.56 1.70 13.18
N ARG A 59 -5.18 1.08 14.29
CA ARG A 59 -4.87 -0.34 14.30
C ARG A 59 -6.11 -1.17 13.92
N ARG A 60 -5.89 -2.31 13.28
CA ARG A 60 -6.94 -3.30 12.90
C ARG A 60 -7.97 -2.82 11.86
N VAL A 61 -7.71 -1.74 11.13
CA VAL A 61 -8.57 -1.30 10.02
C VAL A 61 -8.24 -1.98 8.69
N GLY A 62 -7.26 -2.90 8.65
CA GLY A 62 -6.93 -3.70 7.46
C GLY A 62 -5.85 -3.11 6.55
N LYS A 63 -4.94 -2.25 7.04
CA LYS A 63 -3.84 -1.68 6.24
C LYS A 63 -2.92 -2.76 5.65
N THR A 64 -2.42 -3.67 6.50
CA THR A 64 -1.62 -4.83 6.08
C THR A 64 -2.36 -5.69 5.05
N MET A 65 -3.66 -5.90 5.25
CA MET A 65 -4.48 -6.66 4.29
C MET A 65 -4.56 -5.94 2.94
N LEU A 66 -4.76 -4.62 2.93
CA LEU A 66 -4.74 -3.81 1.71
C LEU A 66 -3.38 -3.88 1.00
N ALA A 67 -2.26 -3.81 1.74
CA ALA A 67 -0.92 -3.94 1.17
C ALA A 67 -0.73 -5.32 0.49
N ARG A 68 -1.12 -6.40 1.16
CA ARG A 68 -1.06 -7.77 0.59
C ARG A 68 -1.99 -7.95 -0.60
N GLN A 69 -3.19 -7.38 -0.58
CA GLN A 69 -4.11 -7.39 -1.73
C GLN A 69 -3.54 -6.60 -2.92
N LEU A 70 -2.86 -5.47 -2.67
CA LEU A 70 -2.18 -4.70 -3.72
C LEU A 70 -1.02 -5.49 -4.33
N LEU A 71 -0.21 -6.16 -3.52
CA LEU A 71 0.84 -7.05 -4.00
C LEU A 71 0.28 -8.12 -4.93
N ASN A 72 -0.77 -8.83 -4.49
CA ASN A 72 -1.40 -9.87 -5.31
C ASN A 72 -1.96 -9.31 -6.63
N ALA A 73 -2.61 -8.14 -6.58
CA ALA A 73 -3.13 -7.50 -7.78
C ALA A 73 -2.02 -7.11 -8.78
N LEU A 74 -0.87 -6.62 -8.30
CA LEU A 74 0.28 -6.33 -9.14
C LEU A 74 0.81 -7.60 -9.84
N LEU A 75 0.88 -8.72 -9.12
CA LEU A 75 1.31 -10.00 -9.66
C LEU A 75 0.30 -10.56 -10.69
N GLU A 76 -1.00 -10.49 -10.38
CA GLU A 76 -2.10 -10.90 -11.26
C GLU A 76 -2.12 -10.11 -12.58
N GLU A 77 -1.66 -8.86 -12.55
CA GLU A 77 -1.56 -7.96 -13.71
C GLU A 77 -0.26 -8.09 -14.49
N GLY A 78 0.55 -9.08 -14.12
CA GLY A 78 1.78 -9.41 -14.86
C GLY A 78 3.05 -8.70 -14.38
N THR A 79 3.02 -8.00 -13.22
CA THR A 79 4.27 -7.52 -12.61
C THR A 79 5.15 -8.71 -12.25
N ALA A 80 6.38 -8.73 -12.74
CA ALA A 80 7.30 -9.82 -12.45
C ALA A 80 7.55 -9.92 -10.93
N PRO A 81 7.45 -11.13 -10.33
CA PRO A 81 7.56 -11.31 -8.87
C PRO A 81 8.80 -10.66 -8.25
N ARG A 82 9.95 -10.75 -8.93
CA ARG A 82 11.21 -10.17 -8.48
C ARG A 82 11.28 -8.64 -8.55
N ARG A 83 10.25 -7.98 -9.08
CA ARG A 83 10.08 -6.52 -9.05
C ARG A 83 9.23 -6.05 -7.87
N THR A 84 8.83 -6.95 -6.99
CA THR A 84 8.01 -6.65 -5.82
C THR A 84 8.75 -7.03 -4.55
N LEU A 85 8.70 -6.15 -3.53
CA LEU A 85 9.22 -6.40 -2.19
C LEU A 85 8.12 -6.07 -1.18
N TYR A 86 7.77 -7.04 -0.32
CA TYR A 86 6.94 -6.82 0.87
C TYR A 86 7.82 -6.89 2.12
N LEU A 87 7.83 -5.83 2.92
CA LEU A 87 8.70 -5.67 4.08
C LEU A 87 7.89 -5.24 5.31
N PRO A 88 7.44 -6.19 6.15
CA PRO A 88 6.75 -5.89 7.40
C PRO A 88 7.75 -5.71 8.56
N PHE A 89 7.83 -4.50 9.11
CA PHE A 89 8.79 -4.17 10.18
C PHE A 89 8.41 -4.69 11.56
N ASP A 90 7.22 -5.19 11.74
CA ASP A 90 6.79 -5.87 12.97
C ASP A 90 7.10 -7.38 12.97
N GLU A 91 7.21 -7.99 11.79
CA GLU A 91 7.50 -9.42 11.64
C GLU A 91 9.00 -9.75 11.61
N ILE A 92 9.90 -8.74 11.43
CA ILE A 92 11.35 -8.92 11.39
C ILE A 92 12.02 -8.01 12.45
N PRO A 93 12.02 -8.39 13.73
CA PRO A 93 12.56 -7.55 14.79
C PRO A 93 14.05 -7.20 14.63
N SER A 94 14.85 -8.10 14.03
CA SER A 94 16.29 -7.90 13.79
C SER A 94 16.60 -6.74 12.84
N LEU A 95 15.64 -6.30 12.00
CA LEU A 95 15.81 -5.09 11.19
C LEU A 95 16.10 -3.84 12.03
N ARG A 96 15.58 -3.78 13.27
CA ARG A 96 15.81 -2.63 14.16
C ARG A 96 17.27 -2.50 14.63
N GLN A 97 18.07 -3.54 14.44
CA GLN A 97 19.50 -3.54 14.79
C GLN A 97 20.37 -2.95 13.66
N LEU A 98 19.79 -2.80 12.46
CA LEU A 98 20.47 -2.15 11.35
C LEU A 98 20.42 -0.62 11.51
N ALA A 99 21.50 0.06 11.13
CA ALA A 99 21.55 1.52 11.16
C ALA A 99 20.50 2.15 10.24
N ASP A 100 20.39 1.61 8.99
CA ASP A 100 19.48 2.10 7.94
C ASP A 100 18.68 0.94 7.35
N PRO A 101 17.71 0.37 8.08
CA PRO A 101 17.05 -0.87 7.66
C PRO A 101 16.33 -0.76 6.30
N ILE A 102 15.63 0.34 6.00
CA ILE A 102 14.95 0.52 4.69
C ILE A 102 15.98 0.53 3.57
N LEU A 103 17.04 1.30 3.70
CA LEU A 103 18.06 1.45 2.67
C LEU A 103 18.93 0.19 2.52
N SER A 104 19.20 -0.49 3.64
CA SER A 104 19.96 -1.75 3.63
C SER A 104 19.20 -2.86 2.91
N VAL A 105 17.89 -2.99 3.18
CA VAL A 105 17.04 -3.97 2.50
C VAL A 105 16.84 -3.60 1.02
N ALA A 106 16.68 -2.31 0.68
CA ALA A 106 16.55 -1.88 -0.71
C ALA A 106 17.80 -2.26 -1.54
N ARG A 107 19.00 -1.98 -1.01
CA ARG A 107 20.28 -2.38 -1.66
C ARG A 107 20.43 -3.89 -1.79
N TRP A 108 20.09 -4.63 -0.73
CA TRP A 108 20.08 -6.08 -0.78
C TRP A 108 19.09 -6.61 -1.83
N PHE A 109 17.90 -6.03 -1.92
CA PHE A 109 16.89 -6.39 -2.91
C PHE A 109 17.40 -6.16 -4.34
N GLU A 110 18.08 -5.03 -4.61
CA GLU A 110 18.73 -4.77 -5.90
C GLU A 110 19.76 -5.86 -6.26
N ASP A 111 20.63 -6.22 -5.30
CA ASP A 111 21.75 -7.12 -5.54
C ASP A 111 21.33 -8.61 -5.68
N TYR A 112 20.34 -9.05 -4.90
CA TYR A 112 20.04 -10.49 -4.75
C TYR A 112 18.69 -10.92 -5.38
N VAL A 113 17.76 -10.00 -5.54
CA VAL A 113 16.40 -10.33 -6.03
C VAL A 113 16.17 -9.71 -7.40
N LEU A 114 16.30 -8.39 -7.53
CA LEU A 114 16.04 -7.65 -8.77
C LEU A 114 17.17 -7.89 -9.81
N GLY A 115 18.42 -8.05 -9.34
CA GLY A 115 19.59 -8.31 -10.17
C GLY A 115 20.16 -7.08 -10.90
N ARG A 116 19.64 -5.89 -10.58
CA ARG A 116 20.06 -4.58 -11.10
C ARG A 116 19.57 -3.48 -10.15
N SER A 117 20.00 -2.23 -10.36
CA SER A 117 19.49 -1.11 -9.55
C SER A 117 18.01 -0.81 -9.86
N LEU A 118 17.32 -0.20 -8.89
CA LEU A 118 15.94 0.28 -9.04
C LEU A 118 15.83 1.27 -10.21
N ASN A 119 16.83 2.13 -10.38
CA ASN A 119 16.87 3.12 -11.46
C ASN A 119 17.03 2.47 -12.84
N GLU A 120 17.92 1.48 -12.99
CA GLU A 120 18.05 0.72 -14.23
C GLU A 120 16.77 -0.04 -14.59
N ALA A 121 16.10 -0.61 -13.59
CA ALA A 121 14.82 -1.27 -13.80
C ALA A 121 13.76 -0.28 -14.30
N ALA A 122 13.66 0.89 -13.68
CA ALA A 122 12.71 1.93 -14.07
C ALA A 122 12.98 2.47 -15.48
N GLN A 123 14.25 2.71 -15.83
CA GLN A 123 14.65 3.13 -17.18
C GLN A 123 14.29 2.10 -18.26
N ALA A 124 14.30 0.82 -17.90
CA ALA A 124 13.84 -0.26 -18.79
C ALA A 124 12.30 -0.40 -18.84
N GLY A 125 11.53 0.48 -18.19
CA GLY A 125 10.06 0.37 -18.07
C GLY A 125 9.59 -0.70 -17.07
N GLU A 126 10.49 -1.24 -16.26
CA GLU A 126 10.24 -2.31 -15.31
C GLU A 126 10.34 -1.81 -13.87
N VAL A 127 9.56 -0.77 -13.53
CA VAL A 127 9.54 -0.16 -12.20
C VAL A 127 9.28 -1.20 -11.11
N ALA A 128 10.05 -1.14 -10.02
CA ALA A 128 9.87 -2.00 -8.86
C ALA A 128 8.87 -1.40 -7.85
N TYR A 129 8.22 -2.28 -7.09
CA TYR A 129 7.22 -1.94 -6.08
C TYR A 129 7.71 -2.38 -4.70
N LEU A 130 7.85 -1.43 -3.78
CA LEU A 130 8.28 -1.67 -2.40
C LEU A 130 7.11 -1.38 -1.46
N LEU A 131 6.64 -2.39 -0.76
CA LEU A 131 5.53 -2.31 0.20
C LEU A 131 6.10 -2.41 1.61
N LEU A 132 6.26 -1.27 2.28
CA LEU A 132 6.85 -1.10 3.60
C LEU A 132 5.72 -1.06 4.64
N ASP A 133 5.51 -2.16 5.37
CA ASP A 133 4.37 -2.30 6.29
C ASP A 133 4.78 -2.03 7.74
N GLU A 134 3.93 -1.26 8.47
CA GLU A 134 4.09 -0.90 9.87
C GLU A 134 5.42 -0.15 10.17
N VAL A 135 5.78 0.84 9.31
CA VAL A 135 7.07 1.58 9.39
C VAL A 135 7.27 2.35 10.70
N GLN A 136 6.21 2.66 11.46
CA GLN A 136 6.35 3.30 12.78
C GLN A 136 7.14 2.46 13.78
N ASN A 137 7.41 1.19 13.48
CA ASN A 137 8.30 0.36 14.28
C ASN A 137 9.78 0.71 14.13
N LEU A 138 10.12 1.61 13.18
CA LEU A 138 11.45 2.18 12.99
C LEU A 138 11.49 3.63 13.46
N ALA A 139 12.53 4.00 14.23
CA ALA A 139 12.69 5.37 14.73
C ALA A 139 12.89 6.37 13.59
N ASP A 140 13.81 6.10 12.67
CA ASP A 140 14.25 7.02 11.62
C ASP A 140 13.74 6.61 10.22
N TRP A 141 12.49 6.14 10.12
CA TRP A 141 11.92 5.70 8.85
C TRP A 141 11.75 6.85 7.83
N ALA A 142 11.40 8.06 8.28
CA ALA A 142 11.09 9.18 7.39
C ALA A 142 12.33 9.72 6.65
N PRO A 143 13.49 9.96 7.29
CA PRO A 143 14.73 10.27 6.60
C PRO A 143 15.17 9.20 5.60
N GLN A 144 15.03 7.92 5.96
CA GLN A 144 15.37 6.80 5.08
C GLN A 144 14.42 6.73 3.88
N LEU A 145 13.09 6.90 4.10
CA LEU A 145 12.11 6.97 3.02
C LEU A 145 12.42 8.13 2.08
N LYS A 146 12.72 9.33 2.64
CA LYS A 146 13.14 10.48 1.84
C LYS A 146 14.33 10.14 0.97
N HIS A 147 15.39 9.57 1.56
CA HIS A 147 16.59 9.20 0.80
C HIS A 147 16.26 8.19 -0.30
N LEU A 148 15.42 7.20 0.00
CA LEU A 148 14.98 6.20 -0.98
C LEU A 148 14.30 6.85 -2.17
N VAL A 149 13.28 7.69 -1.95
CA VAL A 149 12.48 8.29 -3.02
C VAL A 149 13.18 9.42 -3.77
N ASP A 150 14.18 10.06 -3.17
CA ASP A 150 14.98 11.11 -3.82
C ASP A 150 16.07 10.52 -4.75
N ASN A 151 16.49 9.27 -4.52
CA ASN A 151 17.63 8.68 -5.23
C ASN A 151 17.27 7.43 -6.05
N HIS A 152 16.06 6.88 -5.87
CA HIS A 152 15.67 5.65 -6.54
C HIS A 152 14.27 5.76 -7.17
N ASP A 153 14.17 5.34 -8.42
CA ASP A 153 12.93 5.27 -9.17
C ASP A 153 12.19 3.97 -8.83
N ALA A 154 11.34 4.02 -7.81
CA ALA A 154 10.49 2.91 -7.39
C ALA A 154 9.09 3.41 -7.01
N ARG A 155 8.11 2.53 -6.97
CA ARG A 155 6.79 2.79 -6.44
C ARG A 155 6.73 2.29 -5.00
N VAL A 156 6.57 3.19 -4.05
CA VAL A 156 6.63 2.86 -2.62
C VAL A 156 5.25 3.00 -1.99
N LEU A 157 4.77 1.94 -1.35
CA LEU A 157 3.65 1.98 -0.42
C LEU A 157 4.19 1.88 0.99
N VAL A 158 3.81 2.82 1.83
CA VAL A 158 4.14 2.80 3.26
C VAL A 158 2.85 2.64 4.05
N THR A 159 2.80 1.71 4.99
CA THR A 159 1.68 1.66 5.93
C THR A 159 2.11 2.00 7.36
N GLY A 160 1.17 2.53 8.12
CA GLY A 160 1.40 2.79 9.53
C GLY A 160 0.16 3.24 10.30
N SER A 161 0.29 3.27 11.64
CA SER A 161 -0.80 3.71 12.51
C SER A 161 -1.11 5.20 12.31
N SER A 162 -2.30 5.65 12.76
CA SER A 162 -2.67 7.09 12.74
C SER A 162 -1.73 7.97 13.56
N SER A 163 -0.97 7.37 14.49
CA SER A 163 0.13 8.01 15.21
C SER A 163 1.41 8.12 14.37
N LEU A 164 1.41 7.67 13.12
CA LEU A 164 2.42 8.07 12.14
C LEU A 164 2.37 9.60 12.05
N ARG A 165 3.02 10.22 13.05
CA ARG A 165 3.26 11.65 13.02
C ARG A 165 4.22 11.89 11.87
N ILE A 166 3.64 12.29 10.75
CA ILE A 166 4.37 12.98 9.69
C ILE A 166 5.01 14.25 10.29
N GLU A 167 4.70 14.59 11.54
CA GLU A 167 5.18 15.79 12.24
C GLU A 167 6.71 15.85 12.38
N ALA A 168 7.40 14.73 12.56
CA ALA A 168 8.86 14.73 12.57
C ALA A 168 9.49 14.80 11.17
N GLY A 169 8.70 14.69 10.12
CA GLY A 169 9.15 14.64 8.72
C GLY A 169 8.30 15.46 7.75
N ARG A 170 7.34 16.26 8.24
CA ARG A 170 6.43 17.03 7.35
C ARG A 170 7.19 17.87 6.34
N ASP A 171 8.23 18.55 6.78
CA ASP A 171 9.05 19.39 5.89
C ASP A 171 9.95 18.54 4.98
N SER A 172 10.37 17.36 5.42
CA SER A 172 11.29 16.51 4.65
C SER A 172 10.61 15.65 3.59
N LEU A 173 9.33 15.26 3.79
CA LEU A 173 8.55 14.44 2.86
C LEU A 173 7.54 15.26 2.03
N ALA A 174 7.49 16.58 2.20
CA ALA A 174 6.62 17.45 1.42
C ALA A 174 6.87 17.28 -0.09
N GLY A 175 5.81 17.13 -0.87
CA GLY A 175 5.88 16.90 -2.32
C GLY A 175 6.33 15.49 -2.75
N ARG A 176 6.74 14.62 -1.81
CA ARG A 176 7.24 13.26 -2.09
C ARG A 176 6.23 12.17 -1.78
N VAL A 177 5.23 12.48 -0.97
CA VAL A 177 4.26 11.49 -0.51
C VAL A 177 2.83 11.96 -0.76
N THR A 178 1.98 11.01 -1.16
CA THR A 178 0.54 11.16 -1.14
C THR A 178 -0.02 10.35 0.02
N THR A 179 -0.78 11.00 0.90
CA THR A 179 -1.37 10.31 2.06
C THR A 179 -2.80 9.87 1.77
N VAL A 180 -3.10 8.63 2.15
CA VAL A 180 -4.43 8.05 2.10
C VAL A 180 -4.82 7.61 3.51
N ASP A 181 -5.88 8.21 4.03
CA ASP A 181 -6.43 7.85 5.33
C ASP A 181 -7.45 6.72 5.18
N VAL A 182 -7.31 5.68 6.04
CA VAL A 182 -8.26 4.58 6.13
C VAL A 182 -8.80 4.47 7.55
N GLY A 183 -10.13 4.65 7.67
CA GLY A 183 -10.86 4.52 8.93
C GLY A 183 -11.45 3.13 9.15
N PRO A 184 -12.36 2.97 10.10
CA PRO A 184 -13.20 1.78 10.24
C PRO A 184 -13.96 1.47 8.94
N LEU A 185 -14.52 0.27 8.86
CA LEU A 185 -15.35 -0.13 7.73
C LEU A 185 -16.57 0.82 7.61
N LEU A 186 -16.83 1.26 6.39
CA LEU A 186 -18.05 1.99 6.07
C LEU A 186 -19.24 1.02 6.01
N LEU A 187 -20.46 1.53 6.19
CA LEU A 187 -21.69 0.74 6.12
C LEU A 187 -21.76 -0.12 4.85
N ARG A 188 -21.45 0.47 3.71
CA ARG A 188 -21.40 -0.24 2.42
C ARG A 188 -20.35 -1.34 2.36
N GLU A 189 -19.23 -1.17 3.07
CA GLU A 189 -18.19 -2.19 3.16
C GLU A 189 -18.63 -3.36 4.04
N ILE A 190 -19.35 -3.07 5.13
CA ILE A 190 -19.97 -4.10 5.98
C ILE A 190 -21.01 -4.89 5.18
N ALA A 191 -21.85 -4.20 4.40
CA ALA A 191 -22.81 -4.85 3.51
C ALA A 191 -22.10 -5.73 2.46
N GLY A 192 -21.01 -5.24 1.86
CA GLY A 192 -20.19 -6.01 0.93
C GLY A 192 -19.59 -7.27 1.55
N LEU A 193 -19.09 -7.17 2.79
CA LEU A 193 -18.56 -8.32 3.53
C LEU A 193 -19.64 -9.36 3.89
N ARG A 194 -20.83 -8.90 4.30
CA ARG A 194 -21.92 -9.79 4.76
C ARG A 194 -22.71 -10.38 3.61
N PHE A 195 -22.96 -9.63 2.55
CA PHE A 195 -23.92 -9.97 1.49
C PHE A 195 -23.27 -10.09 0.10
N GLY A 196 -21.96 -9.90 -0.01
CA GLY A 196 -21.26 -9.94 -1.30
C GLY A 196 -21.55 -8.77 -2.24
N HIS A 197 -22.35 -7.79 -1.80
CA HIS A 197 -22.72 -6.60 -2.58
C HIS A 197 -22.29 -5.34 -1.86
N MET A 198 -21.46 -4.54 -2.53
CA MET A 198 -21.01 -3.24 -2.05
C MET A 198 -21.60 -2.17 -2.98
N ALA A 199 -22.58 -1.41 -2.49
CA ALA A 199 -23.16 -0.31 -3.24
C ALA A 199 -22.08 0.71 -3.61
N GLU A 200 -22.08 1.17 -4.86
CA GLU A 200 -21.21 2.26 -5.28
C GLU A 200 -21.61 3.55 -4.53
N PRO A 201 -20.66 4.42 -4.16
CA PRO A 201 -21.01 5.70 -3.56
C PRO A 201 -21.78 6.54 -4.59
N PHE A 202 -22.82 7.24 -4.14
CA PHE A 202 -23.54 8.18 -5.01
C PHE A 202 -22.61 9.26 -5.54
N TRP A 203 -21.71 9.76 -4.68
CA TRP A 203 -20.73 10.78 -5.01
C TRP A 203 -19.46 10.15 -5.59
N GLY A 204 -18.99 10.63 -6.74
CA GLY A 204 -17.77 10.17 -7.39
C GLY A 204 -17.96 8.94 -8.30
N ALA A 205 -19.18 8.47 -8.49
CA ALA A 205 -19.49 7.33 -9.35
C ALA A 205 -19.80 7.73 -10.81
N SER A 206 -20.14 9.00 -11.06
CA SER A 206 -20.51 9.49 -12.39
C SER A 206 -19.89 10.85 -12.70
N SER A 207 -19.85 11.20 -13.99
CA SER A 207 -19.45 12.52 -14.51
C SER A 207 -20.42 13.66 -14.18
N HIS A 208 -21.44 13.41 -13.39
CA HIS A 208 -22.53 14.32 -13.05
C HIS A 208 -22.48 14.79 -11.59
N ASP A 209 -21.28 14.85 -11.00
CA ASP A 209 -21.09 15.25 -9.59
C ASP A 209 -21.19 16.79 -9.40
N ASP A 210 -22.14 17.43 -10.06
CA ASP A 210 -22.40 18.86 -9.88
C ASP A 210 -23.48 19.07 -8.81
N ALA A 211 -23.04 19.36 -7.60
CA ALA A 211 -23.93 19.67 -6.48
C ALA A 211 -24.73 20.97 -6.65
N SER A 212 -24.46 21.76 -7.67
CA SER A 212 -25.27 22.94 -8.04
C SER A 212 -26.50 22.58 -8.88
N ASP A 213 -26.53 21.37 -9.46
CA ASP A 213 -27.68 20.86 -10.20
C ASP A 213 -28.79 20.41 -9.22
N PRO A 214 -30.00 20.94 -9.28
CA PRO A 214 -31.13 20.50 -8.47
C PRO A 214 -31.45 19.01 -8.63
N ASP A 215 -31.29 18.44 -9.83
CA ASP A 215 -31.57 17.05 -10.11
C ASP A 215 -30.58 16.11 -9.41
N PHE A 216 -29.35 16.56 -9.12
CA PHE A 216 -28.38 15.84 -8.34
C PHE A 216 -28.93 15.47 -6.96
N TRP A 217 -29.56 16.39 -6.26
CA TRP A 217 -30.08 16.14 -4.91
C TRP A 217 -31.29 15.20 -4.92
N TRP A 218 -32.14 15.27 -5.92
CA TRP A 218 -33.23 14.31 -6.08
C TRP A 218 -32.72 12.91 -6.36
N GLN A 219 -31.70 12.77 -7.18
CA GLN A 219 -31.04 11.49 -7.41
C GLN A 219 -30.37 10.96 -6.14
N ALA A 220 -29.75 11.82 -5.33
CA ALA A 220 -29.14 11.46 -4.06
C ALA A 220 -30.18 10.91 -3.05
N VAL A 221 -31.36 11.54 -2.99
CA VAL A 221 -32.48 11.06 -2.14
C VAL A 221 -32.99 9.71 -2.64
N ALA A 222 -33.21 9.55 -3.93
CA ALA A 222 -33.67 8.30 -4.53
C ALA A 222 -32.65 7.16 -4.28
N TYR A 223 -31.37 7.42 -4.46
CA TYR A 223 -30.30 6.48 -4.15
C TYR A 223 -30.30 6.08 -2.67
N SER A 224 -30.46 7.07 -1.78
CA SER A 224 -30.52 6.81 -0.34
C SER A 224 -31.72 5.94 0.05
N GLN A 225 -32.87 6.11 -0.58
CA GLN A 225 -34.07 5.31 -0.34
C GLN A 225 -33.90 3.88 -0.89
N ALA A 226 -33.38 3.71 -2.08
CA ALA A 226 -33.14 2.40 -2.67
C ALA A 226 -32.13 1.53 -1.85
N ASP A 227 -31.22 2.19 -1.15
CA ASP A 227 -30.21 1.51 -0.32
C ASP A 227 -30.65 1.32 1.15
N ALA A 228 -31.81 1.85 1.55
CA ALA A 228 -32.30 1.78 2.92
C ALA A 228 -32.51 0.35 3.42
N ASP A 229 -33.06 -0.53 2.60
CA ASP A 229 -33.28 -1.94 2.91
C ASP A 229 -31.93 -2.69 3.09
N LEU A 230 -30.94 -2.37 2.27
CA LEU A 230 -29.60 -2.95 2.40
C LEU A 230 -28.94 -2.53 3.73
N ARG A 231 -29.12 -1.27 4.12
CA ARG A 231 -28.62 -0.74 5.40
C ARG A 231 -29.29 -1.41 6.57
N LEU A 232 -30.61 -1.54 6.57
CA LEU A 232 -31.37 -2.22 7.60
C LEU A 232 -30.88 -3.66 7.79
N ARG A 233 -30.69 -4.41 6.73
CA ARG A 233 -30.15 -5.78 6.78
C ARG A 233 -28.69 -5.85 7.26
N ALA A 234 -27.91 -4.80 7.04
CA ALA A 234 -26.51 -4.76 7.46
C ALA A 234 -26.34 -4.52 8.97
N PHE A 235 -27.36 -3.92 9.64
CA PHE A 235 -27.32 -3.48 11.04
C PHE A 235 -28.40 -4.13 11.91
N GLY A 236 -29.37 -4.81 11.35
CA GLY A 236 -30.32 -5.67 12.08
C GLY A 236 -29.70 -7.03 12.29
#